data_7172b473950886811eee00efac9c4694
#
_entry.id   7172b473950886811eee00efac9c4694
#
_cell.length_a   1.000
_cell.length_b   1.000
_cell.length_c   1.000
_cell.angle_alpha   90.00
_cell.angle_beta   90.00
_cell.angle_gamma   90.00
#
_symmetry.space_group_name_H-M   'P 1'
#
loop_
_entity.id
_entity.type
_entity.pdbx_description
1 polymer ?
#
loop_
_entity_poly.entity_id
_entity_poly.type
_entity_poly.pdbx_seq_one_letter_code
_entity_poly.pdbx_strand_id
1 'polypeptide(L)'
;MIMKWIFDKAMSFIGLLFLWPVLLIIAILVKVKMPGGPAFFVQKRVGKGGVLFNCHKFRTMTVKHNGSTVSVAGDSRITPFGAILRHYKLDELPGLWDVLIGNMSFIGPRPDVPGYADKLEGADREVLKLKPGITGPATLKYRKEDEMLADVRRLMSEGRCLPQEQIDKMSDQELAVWYNDNVIYPDKVRINRYYLHHYSFRKDWQMILCTVFGINMEYAGEVI
;
A
#
# COMPACT_ATOMS: atom_id res chain seq x y z
N MET A 1 10.48 -12.50 16.47
CA MET A 1 9.39 -11.50 16.35
C MET A 1 9.39 -10.44 17.47
N ILE A 2 9.93 -10.70 18.67
CA ILE A 2 10.04 -9.67 19.75
C ILE A 2 10.92 -8.51 19.30
N MET A 3 12.10 -8.75 18.72
CA MET A 3 12.98 -7.70 18.20
C MET A 3 12.29 -6.79 17.18
N LYS A 4 11.51 -7.36 16.26
CA LYS A 4 10.72 -6.60 15.30
C LYS A 4 9.71 -5.68 15.99
N TRP A 5 9.00 -6.19 17.00
CA TRP A 5 8.05 -5.40 17.76
C TRP A 5 8.71 -4.23 18.50
N ILE A 6 9.85 -4.47 19.17
CA ILE A 6 10.63 -3.40 19.84
C ILE A 6 11.09 -2.37 18.82
N PHE A 7 11.64 -2.83 17.70
CA PHE A 7 12.08 -1.98 16.59
C PHE A 7 10.94 -1.11 16.06
N ASP A 8 9.78 -1.71 15.75
CA ASP A 8 8.61 -0.99 15.26
C ASP A 8 8.21 0.14 16.22
N LYS A 9 8.15 -0.16 17.52
CA LYS A 9 7.78 0.83 18.54
C LYS A 9 8.82 1.95 18.68
N ALA A 10 10.09 1.58 18.82
CA ALA A 10 11.17 2.54 19.01
C ALA A 10 11.30 3.47 17.78
N MET A 11 11.35 2.90 16.58
CA MET A 11 11.54 3.67 15.35
C MET A 11 10.33 4.53 15.00
N SER A 12 9.10 4.04 15.25
CA SER A 12 7.92 4.88 15.03
C SER A 12 7.82 6.02 16.03
N PHE A 13 8.18 5.80 17.29
CA PHE A 13 8.25 6.86 18.29
C PHE A 13 9.30 7.92 17.92
N ILE A 14 10.53 7.49 17.59
CA ILE A 14 11.61 8.37 17.13
C ILE A 14 11.17 9.13 15.88
N GLY A 15 10.62 8.41 14.88
CA GLY A 15 10.12 9.02 13.65
C GLY A 15 9.08 10.12 13.92
N LEU A 16 8.10 9.86 14.77
CA LEU A 16 7.09 10.85 15.14
C LEU A 16 7.70 12.04 15.90
N LEU A 17 8.66 11.78 16.81
CA LEU A 17 9.34 12.81 17.58
C LEU A 17 10.11 13.81 16.69
N PHE A 18 10.72 13.33 15.59
CA PHE A 18 11.45 14.21 14.67
C PHE A 18 10.55 14.75 13.54
N LEU A 19 9.55 14.00 13.09
CA LEU A 19 8.71 14.39 11.95
C LEU A 19 7.46 15.19 12.34
N TRP A 20 7.15 15.36 13.64
CA TRP A 20 5.94 16.10 14.03
C TRP A 20 5.83 17.52 13.45
N PRO A 21 6.94 18.32 13.29
CA PRO A 21 6.79 19.64 12.66
C PRO A 21 6.41 19.52 11.19
N VAL A 22 6.98 18.53 10.48
CA VAL A 22 6.65 18.24 9.08
C VAL A 22 5.19 17.79 8.95
N LEU A 23 4.73 16.90 9.84
CA LEU A 23 3.34 16.46 9.87
C LEU A 23 2.38 17.63 10.11
N LEU A 24 2.73 18.54 11.01
CA LEU A 24 1.94 19.74 11.29
C LEU A 24 1.86 20.66 10.06
N ILE A 25 3.02 20.94 9.42
CA ILE A 25 3.07 21.77 8.21
C ILE A 25 2.20 21.14 7.10
N ILE A 26 2.33 19.85 6.85
CA ILE A 26 1.51 19.15 5.85
C ILE A 26 0.03 19.23 6.21
N ALA A 27 -0.33 19.03 7.48
CA ALA A 27 -1.74 19.15 7.93
C ALA A 27 -2.31 20.54 7.65
N ILE A 28 -1.54 21.60 7.94
CA ILE A 28 -1.93 22.99 7.65
C ILE A 28 -2.07 23.19 6.14
N LEU A 29 -1.09 22.76 5.35
CA LEU A 29 -1.13 22.88 3.89
C LEU A 29 -2.33 22.14 3.28
N VAL A 30 -2.66 20.93 3.77
CA VAL A 30 -3.87 20.21 3.35
C VAL A 30 -5.13 21.02 3.64
N LYS A 31 -5.23 21.66 4.81
CA LYS A 31 -6.37 22.50 5.15
C LYS A 31 -6.48 23.76 4.27
N VAL A 32 -5.34 24.39 3.96
CA VAL A 32 -5.29 25.63 3.16
C VAL A 32 -5.49 25.35 1.67
N LYS A 33 -4.77 24.35 1.12
CA LYS A 33 -4.81 24.03 -0.32
C LYS A 33 -6.04 23.19 -0.73
N MET A 34 -6.66 22.51 0.23
CA MET A 34 -7.81 21.64 0.01
C MET A 34 -8.89 21.93 1.05
N PRO A 35 -9.55 23.11 1.00
CA PRO A 35 -10.57 23.50 1.97
C PRO A 35 -11.77 22.55 1.93
N GLY A 36 -12.65 22.66 2.93
CA GLY A 36 -13.92 21.92 2.98
C GLY A 36 -13.82 20.48 3.51
N GLY A 37 -12.68 20.06 4.10
CA GLY A 37 -12.55 18.73 4.68
C GLY A 37 -11.48 18.61 5.75
N PRO A 38 -11.35 17.44 6.41
CA PRO A 38 -10.32 17.18 7.41
C PRO A 38 -8.93 17.10 6.79
N ALA A 39 -7.87 17.34 7.57
CA ALA A 39 -6.49 17.15 7.11
C ALA A 39 -6.15 15.67 6.94
N PHE A 40 -6.68 14.84 7.83
CA PHE A 40 -6.48 13.40 7.80
C PHE A 40 -7.63 12.68 7.13
N PHE A 41 -7.29 11.63 6.42
CA PHE A 41 -8.22 10.63 5.90
C PHE A 41 -8.04 9.35 6.69
N VAL A 42 -9.14 8.81 7.21
CA VAL A 42 -9.15 7.57 7.98
C VAL A 42 -10.00 6.54 7.25
N GLN A 43 -9.40 5.38 6.98
CA GLN A 43 -10.08 4.30 6.27
C GLN A 43 -9.94 2.98 7.01
N LYS A 44 -11.03 2.21 7.05
CA LYS A 44 -11.00 0.82 7.54
C LYS A 44 -10.13 -0.03 6.60
N ARG A 45 -9.18 -0.74 7.20
CA ARG A 45 -8.28 -1.66 6.52
C ARG A 45 -8.22 -2.99 7.26
N VAL A 46 -7.89 -4.06 6.52
CA VAL A 46 -7.72 -5.39 7.07
C VAL A 46 -6.37 -5.47 7.79
N GLY A 47 -6.41 -5.79 9.08
CA GLY A 47 -5.23 -5.96 9.92
C GLY A 47 -4.92 -7.41 10.20
N LYS A 48 -4.01 -7.64 11.17
CA LYS A 48 -3.63 -8.97 11.62
C LYS A 48 -4.87 -9.77 12.09
N GLY A 49 -4.93 -11.03 11.67
CA GLY A 49 -6.06 -11.91 11.99
C GLY A 49 -7.37 -11.59 11.24
N GLY A 50 -7.34 -10.66 10.29
CA GLY A 50 -8.54 -10.19 9.58
C GLY A 50 -9.32 -9.12 10.34
N VAL A 51 -8.82 -8.65 11.47
CA VAL A 51 -9.47 -7.61 12.29
C VAL A 51 -9.30 -6.26 11.61
N LEU A 52 -10.42 -5.54 11.42
CA LEU A 52 -10.39 -4.22 10.79
C LEU A 52 -9.82 -3.17 11.75
N PHE A 53 -8.93 -2.32 11.25
CA PHE A 53 -8.39 -1.18 11.98
C PHE A 53 -8.56 0.12 11.19
N ASN A 54 -8.43 1.25 11.85
CA ASN A 54 -8.40 2.56 11.23
C ASN A 54 -6.98 2.87 10.76
N CYS A 55 -6.79 2.98 9.45
CA CYS A 55 -5.52 3.40 8.84
C CYS A 55 -5.56 4.90 8.58
N HIS A 56 -4.54 5.62 9.03
CA HIS A 56 -4.46 7.08 8.97
C HIS A 56 -3.54 7.53 7.84
N LYS A 57 -4.03 8.47 7.02
CA LYS A 57 -3.27 9.12 5.94
C LYS A 57 -3.58 10.61 5.90
N PHE A 58 -2.76 11.42 5.24
CA PHE A 58 -3.21 12.73 4.83
C PHE A 58 -4.23 12.62 3.70
N ARG A 59 -5.21 13.51 3.71
CA ARG A 59 -6.19 13.61 2.64
C ARG A 59 -5.51 14.12 1.36
N THR A 60 -5.71 13.39 0.26
CA THR A 60 -5.17 13.71 -1.08
C THR A 60 -6.26 13.91 -2.12
N MET A 61 -7.51 13.59 -1.78
CA MET A 61 -8.66 13.63 -2.67
C MET A 61 -9.71 14.63 -2.21
N THR A 62 -10.60 14.99 -3.12
CA THR A 62 -11.80 15.79 -2.83
C THR A 62 -12.75 15.03 -1.90
N VAL A 63 -13.55 15.76 -1.10
CA VAL A 63 -14.44 15.18 -0.08
C VAL A 63 -15.72 14.61 -0.69
N LYS A 64 -16.24 15.25 -1.75
CA LYS A 64 -17.50 14.85 -2.39
C LYS A 64 -17.19 13.97 -3.61
N HIS A 65 -17.38 12.67 -3.47
CA HIS A 65 -17.30 11.75 -4.62
C HIS A 65 -18.10 10.47 -4.34
N ASN A 66 -18.77 10.00 -5.38
CA ASN A 66 -19.37 8.67 -5.44
C ASN A 66 -18.47 7.80 -6.31
N GLY A 67 -17.43 7.22 -5.75
CA GLY A 67 -16.47 6.48 -6.56
C GLY A 67 -15.91 5.23 -5.90
N SER A 68 -15.26 4.40 -6.70
CA SER A 68 -14.56 3.18 -6.29
C SER A 68 -13.56 3.45 -5.15
N THR A 69 -13.37 2.46 -4.29
CA THR A 69 -12.33 2.44 -3.24
C THR A 69 -10.93 2.25 -3.81
N VAL A 70 -10.82 1.78 -5.07
CA VAL A 70 -9.56 1.63 -5.82
C VAL A 70 -9.33 2.91 -6.62
N SER A 71 -8.16 3.53 -6.48
CA SER A 71 -7.73 4.66 -7.29
C SER A 71 -6.64 4.23 -8.27
N VAL A 72 -6.76 4.67 -9.52
CA VAL A 72 -5.76 4.46 -10.57
C VAL A 72 -5.01 5.77 -10.87
N ALA A 73 -3.90 5.68 -11.58
CA ALA A 73 -3.18 6.87 -12.05
C ALA A 73 -4.12 7.75 -12.87
N GLY A 74 -4.11 9.08 -12.62
CA GLY A 74 -4.99 10.02 -13.32
C GLY A 74 -6.42 10.13 -12.76
N ASP A 75 -6.71 9.50 -11.61
CA ASP A 75 -8.01 9.62 -10.96
C ASP A 75 -8.36 11.10 -10.68
N SER A 76 -9.44 11.57 -11.28
CA SER A 76 -9.91 12.98 -11.22
C SER A 76 -10.24 13.46 -9.80
N ARG A 77 -10.38 12.56 -8.85
CA ARG A 77 -10.60 12.88 -7.43
C ARG A 77 -9.33 13.39 -6.74
N ILE A 78 -8.16 13.08 -7.30
CA ILE A 78 -6.88 13.48 -6.72
C ILE A 78 -6.67 14.97 -6.96
N THR A 79 -6.48 15.74 -5.89
CA THR A 79 -6.20 17.17 -6.01
C THR A 79 -4.74 17.41 -6.46
N PRO A 80 -4.41 18.56 -7.07
CA PRO A 80 -3.02 18.87 -7.46
C PRO A 80 -2.03 18.76 -6.28
N PHE A 81 -2.41 19.26 -5.11
CA PHE A 81 -1.57 19.13 -3.90
C PHE A 81 -1.54 17.67 -3.40
N GLY A 82 -2.66 16.96 -3.50
CA GLY A 82 -2.73 15.53 -3.18
C GLY A 82 -1.81 14.69 -4.07
N ALA A 83 -1.68 15.02 -5.36
CA ALA A 83 -0.76 14.36 -6.27
C ALA A 83 0.70 14.52 -5.82
N ILE A 84 1.09 15.73 -5.36
CA ILE A 84 2.42 15.99 -4.79
C ILE A 84 2.66 15.10 -3.56
N LEU A 85 1.70 15.06 -2.62
CA LEU A 85 1.82 14.23 -1.43
C LEU A 85 2.00 12.74 -1.77
N ARG A 86 1.24 12.23 -2.73
CA ARG A 86 1.33 10.84 -3.20
C ARG A 86 2.66 10.54 -3.90
N HIS A 87 3.12 11.46 -4.75
CA HIS A 87 4.39 11.30 -5.49
C HIS A 87 5.56 11.09 -4.51
N TYR A 88 5.61 11.89 -3.43
CA TYR A 88 6.64 11.80 -2.41
C TYR A 88 6.29 10.87 -1.24
N LYS A 89 5.16 10.14 -1.31
CA LYS A 89 4.65 9.24 -0.25
C LYS A 89 4.46 9.94 1.11
N LEU A 90 4.33 11.26 1.12
CA LEU A 90 4.12 12.05 2.33
C LEU A 90 2.73 11.84 2.93
N ASP A 91 1.77 11.44 2.11
CA ASP A 91 0.41 11.12 2.55
C ASP A 91 0.35 9.90 3.50
N GLU A 92 1.33 9.01 3.45
CA GLU A 92 1.39 7.82 4.30
C GLU A 92 2.15 8.02 5.61
N LEU A 93 2.78 9.19 5.84
CA LEU A 93 3.52 9.47 7.07
C LEU A 93 2.70 9.31 8.38
N PRO A 94 1.39 9.64 8.43
CA PRO A 94 0.57 9.35 9.60
C PRO A 94 0.49 7.87 9.97
N GLY A 95 0.80 6.95 9.05
CA GLY A 95 0.93 5.52 9.31
C GLY A 95 1.96 5.17 10.40
N LEU A 96 2.94 6.05 10.67
CA LEU A 96 3.85 5.90 11.83
C LEU A 96 3.08 5.82 13.15
N TRP A 97 1.97 6.54 13.28
CA TRP A 97 1.07 6.41 14.43
C TRP A 97 0.45 5.01 14.50
N ASP A 98 0.00 4.46 13.37
CA ASP A 98 -0.57 3.12 13.33
C ASP A 98 0.46 2.03 13.69
N VAL A 99 1.75 2.25 13.37
CA VAL A 99 2.85 1.40 13.84
C VAL A 99 3.05 1.56 15.34
N LEU A 100 3.07 2.80 15.84
CA LEU A 100 3.28 3.10 17.26
C LEU A 100 2.20 2.46 18.14
N ILE A 101 0.94 2.55 17.78
CA ILE A 101 -0.16 1.93 18.54
C ILE A 101 -0.25 0.41 18.32
N GLY A 102 0.41 -0.13 17.28
CA GLY A 102 0.58 -1.57 17.04
C GLY A 102 -0.40 -2.19 16.06
N ASN A 103 -1.18 -1.40 15.35
CA ASN A 103 -2.03 -1.87 14.26
C ASN A 103 -1.21 -2.28 13.04
N MET A 104 -0.07 -1.60 12.79
CA MET A 104 0.83 -1.83 11.69
C MET A 104 2.26 -2.17 12.15
N SER A 105 3.11 -2.49 11.22
CA SER A 105 4.56 -2.68 11.31
C SER A 105 5.26 -1.86 10.24
N PHE A 106 6.58 -1.66 10.31
CA PHE A 106 7.31 -1.10 9.15
C PHE A 106 7.27 -2.06 7.96
N ILE A 107 7.49 -3.35 8.21
CA ILE A 107 7.54 -4.38 7.16
C ILE A 107 6.39 -5.37 7.33
N GLY A 108 5.62 -5.54 6.26
CA GLY A 108 4.50 -6.46 6.18
C GLY A 108 3.71 -6.30 4.89
N PRO A 109 2.65 -7.09 4.67
CA PRO A 109 1.73 -6.89 3.56
C PRO A 109 1.10 -5.50 3.62
N ARG A 110 0.88 -4.86 2.46
CA ARG A 110 0.14 -3.59 2.41
C ARG A 110 -1.27 -3.79 2.98
N PRO A 111 -1.78 -2.87 3.82
CA PRO A 111 -3.12 -3.04 4.38
C PRO A 111 -4.20 -2.91 3.30
N ASP A 112 -4.90 -4.00 3.03
CA ASP A 112 -5.97 -4.05 2.03
C ASP A 112 -7.26 -3.42 2.54
N VAL A 113 -8.09 -2.93 1.61
CA VAL A 113 -9.49 -2.62 1.90
C VAL A 113 -10.26 -3.92 2.19
N PRO A 114 -11.37 -3.87 2.97
CA PRO A 114 -12.23 -5.04 3.13
C PRO A 114 -12.70 -5.57 1.78
N GLY A 115 -12.75 -6.90 1.66
CA GLY A 115 -13.13 -7.59 0.42
C GLY A 115 -11.96 -8.28 -0.29
N TYR A 116 -10.73 -8.13 0.18
CA TYR A 116 -9.53 -8.77 -0.34
C TYR A 116 -8.93 -9.74 0.69
N ALA A 117 -8.01 -9.28 1.53
CA ALA A 117 -7.30 -10.16 2.48
C ALA A 117 -8.23 -10.88 3.47
N ASP A 118 -9.33 -10.27 3.85
CA ASP A 118 -10.35 -10.86 4.73
C ASP A 118 -11.10 -12.03 4.08
N LYS A 119 -11.10 -12.11 2.75
CA LYS A 119 -11.70 -13.20 1.96
C LYS A 119 -10.74 -14.30 1.57
N LEU A 120 -9.45 -14.17 1.88
CA LEU A 120 -8.49 -15.23 1.60
C LEU A 120 -8.83 -16.50 2.37
N GLU A 121 -8.68 -17.65 1.70
CA GLU A 121 -8.99 -18.97 2.22
C GLU A 121 -7.77 -19.89 2.17
N GLY A 122 -7.88 -21.06 2.81
CA GLY A 122 -6.82 -22.06 2.80
C GLY A 122 -5.47 -21.53 3.24
N ALA A 123 -4.44 -21.90 2.50
CA ALA A 123 -3.06 -21.51 2.77
C ALA A 123 -2.80 -20.02 2.57
N ASP A 124 -3.54 -19.32 1.72
CA ASP A 124 -3.36 -17.90 1.44
C ASP A 124 -3.79 -17.03 2.62
N ARG A 125 -4.76 -17.50 3.41
CA ARG A 125 -5.18 -16.83 4.65
C ARG A 125 -4.06 -16.69 5.68
N GLU A 126 -2.98 -17.44 5.56
CA GLU A 126 -1.82 -17.33 6.47
C GLU A 126 -1.16 -15.95 6.45
N VAL A 127 -1.28 -15.18 5.36
CA VAL A 127 -0.82 -13.78 5.27
C VAL A 127 -1.38 -12.94 6.42
N LEU A 128 -2.59 -13.23 6.88
CA LEU A 128 -3.22 -12.53 8.01
C LEU A 128 -2.54 -12.79 9.36
N LYS A 129 -1.60 -13.73 9.48
CA LYS A 129 -0.74 -13.89 10.67
C LYS A 129 0.25 -12.73 10.81
N LEU A 130 0.54 -12.03 9.71
CA LEU A 130 1.38 -10.83 9.69
C LEU A 130 0.58 -9.58 10.10
N LYS A 131 1.28 -8.58 10.67
CA LYS A 131 0.74 -7.22 10.73
C LYS A 131 0.91 -6.56 9.36
N PRO A 132 -0.05 -5.75 8.91
CA PRO A 132 0.16 -4.95 7.71
C PRO A 132 1.36 -4.01 7.89
N GLY A 133 2.07 -3.72 6.79
CA GLY A 133 3.28 -2.92 6.78
C GLY A 133 3.11 -1.57 6.08
N ILE A 134 3.98 -0.61 6.43
CA ILE A 134 4.19 0.61 5.64
C ILE A 134 4.82 0.23 4.30
N THR A 135 5.79 -0.68 4.33
CA THR A 135 6.41 -1.29 3.17
C THR A 135 6.56 -2.80 3.38
N GLY A 136 7.03 -3.51 2.36
CA GLY A 136 7.22 -4.94 2.42
C GLY A 136 7.58 -5.51 1.05
N PRO A 137 7.82 -6.82 0.96
CA PRO A 137 8.33 -7.42 -0.28
C PRO A 137 7.37 -7.21 -1.47
N ALA A 138 6.06 -7.40 -1.28
CA ALA A 138 5.08 -7.13 -2.31
C ALA A 138 4.99 -5.63 -2.68
N THR A 139 5.11 -4.72 -1.69
CA THR A 139 5.13 -3.28 -1.93
C THR A 139 6.36 -2.86 -2.73
N LEU A 140 7.51 -3.47 -2.49
CA LEU A 140 8.74 -3.20 -3.25
C LEU A 140 8.61 -3.67 -4.70
N LYS A 141 8.10 -4.88 -4.93
CA LYS A 141 7.90 -5.43 -6.28
C LYS A 141 6.92 -4.58 -7.10
N TYR A 142 5.82 -4.18 -6.47
CA TYR A 142 4.74 -3.44 -7.12
C TYR A 142 4.76 -1.94 -6.80
N ARG A 143 5.96 -1.35 -6.58
CA ARG A 143 6.08 0.09 -6.27
C ARG A 143 5.56 1.02 -7.37
N LYS A 144 5.52 0.53 -8.61
CA LYS A 144 5.02 1.21 -9.80
C LYS A 144 3.69 0.62 -10.30
N GLU A 145 2.90 0.06 -9.40
CA GLU A 145 1.62 -0.56 -9.73
C GLU A 145 0.69 0.38 -10.50
N ASP A 146 0.61 1.65 -10.08
CA ASP A 146 -0.22 2.66 -10.74
C ASP A 146 0.21 2.88 -12.21
N GLU A 147 1.54 2.88 -12.50
CA GLU A 147 2.09 2.99 -13.85
C GLU A 147 1.78 1.71 -14.67
N MET A 148 1.93 0.54 -14.06
CA MET A 148 1.60 -0.75 -14.70
C MET A 148 0.12 -0.82 -15.06
N LEU A 149 -0.78 -0.43 -14.17
CA LEU A 149 -2.21 -0.46 -14.41
C LEU A 149 -2.66 0.61 -15.41
N ALA A 150 -1.93 1.71 -15.56
CA ALA A 150 -2.18 2.69 -16.61
C ALA A 150 -1.91 2.13 -18.02
N ASP A 151 -1.02 1.15 -18.17
CA ASP A 151 -0.68 0.50 -19.44
C ASP A 151 -1.20 -0.97 -19.52
N VAL A 152 -2.28 -1.24 -18.79
CA VAL A 152 -2.81 -2.58 -18.57
C VAL A 152 -3.19 -3.28 -19.88
N ARG A 153 -3.74 -2.56 -20.85
CA ARG A 153 -4.17 -3.13 -22.14
C ARG A 153 -3.00 -3.75 -22.89
N ARG A 154 -1.84 -3.08 -22.91
CA ARG A 154 -0.60 -3.62 -23.48
C ARG A 154 -0.13 -4.85 -22.71
N LEU A 155 -0.06 -4.75 -21.37
CA LEU A 155 0.39 -5.86 -20.51
C LEU A 155 -0.47 -7.12 -20.69
N MET A 156 -1.79 -6.97 -20.81
CA MET A 156 -2.70 -8.09 -21.01
C MET A 156 -2.54 -8.74 -22.39
N SER A 157 -2.35 -7.93 -23.45
CA SER A 157 -2.12 -8.42 -24.80
C SER A 157 -0.78 -9.16 -24.92
N GLU A 158 0.30 -8.59 -24.37
CA GLU A 158 1.65 -9.19 -24.35
C GLU A 158 1.69 -10.46 -23.50
N GLY A 159 1.07 -10.42 -22.30
CA GLY A 159 0.99 -11.54 -21.37
C GLY A 159 -0.03 -12.63 -21.75
N ARG A 160 -0.83 -12.41 -22.80
CA ARG A 160 -1.92 -13.31 -23.22
C ARG A 160 -2.84 -13.71 -22.07
N CYS A 161 -3.14 -12.77 -21.18
CA CYS A 161 -3.93 -13.00 -19.98
C CYS A 161 -5.39 -13.33 -20.30
N LEU A 162 -5.93 -12.73 -21.38
CA LEU A 162 -7.27 -12.94 -21.90
C LEU A 162 -7.25 -13.00 -23.44
N PRO A 163 -8.27 -13.61 -24.08
CA PRO A 163 -8.47 -13.49 -25.52
C PRO A 163 -8.63 -12.03 -25.95
N GLN A 164 -8.01 -11.62 -27.08
CA GLN A 164 -8.03 -10.26 -27.55
C GLN A 164 -9.44 -9.69 -27.68
N GLU A 165 -10.40 -10.48 -28.15
CA GLU A 165 -11.80 -10.10 -28.27
C GLU A 165 -12.44 -9.67 -26.93
N GLN A 166 -12.01 -10.25 -25.80
CA GLN A 166 -12.48 -9.86 -24.47
C GLN A 166 -11.81 -8.56 -24.02
N ILE A 167 -10.49 -8.41 -24.28
CA ILE A 167 -9.74 -7.18 -23.98
C ILE A 167 -10.38 -5.99 -24.70
N ASP A 168 -10.77 -6.16 -25.96
CA ASP A 168 -11.34 -5.09 -26.78
C ASP A 168 -12.74 -4.65 -26.29
N LYS A 169 -13.48 -5.53 -25.62
CA LYS A 169 -14.82 -5.23 -25.07
C LYS A 169 -14.79 -4.53 -23.71
N MET A 170 -13.67 -4.60 -22.99
CA MET A 170 -13.54 -4.05 -21.65
C MET A 170 -12.95 -2.63 -21.68
N SER A 171 -13.41 -1.80 -20.76
CA SER A 171 -12.79 -0.50 -20.49
C SER A 171 -11.44 -0.68 -19.80
N ASP A 172 -10.56 0.33 -19.87
CA ASP A 172 -9.25 0.28 -19.18
C ASP A 172 -9.40 0.11 -17.67
N GLN A 173 -10.47 0.66 -17.09
CA GLN A 173 -10.78 0.48 -15.66
C GLN A 173 -11.13 -0.98 -15.34
N GLU A 174 -11.95 -1.64 -16.14
CA GLU A 174 -12.31 -3.04 -15.94
C GLU A 174 -11.10 -3.95 -16.15
N LEU A 175 -10.26 -3.66 -17.15
CA LEU A 175 -9.01 -4.37 -17.39
C LEU A 175 -8.04 -4.21 -16.20
N ALA A 176 -7.90 -2.99 -15.66
CA ALA A 176 -7.06 -2.72 -14.50
C ALA A 176 -7.53 -3.49 -13.26
N VAL A 177 -8.83 -3.52 -12.99
CA VAL A 177 -9.40 -4.31 -11.88
C VAL A 177 -9.16 -5.79 -12.12
N TRP A 178 -9.46 -6.30 -13.32
CA TRP A 178 -9.24 -7.69 -13.64
C TRP A 178 -7.77 -8.12 -13.47
N TYR A 179 -6.83 -7.30 -13.99
CA TYR A 179 -5.40 -7.59 -13.90
C TYR A 179 -4.90 -7.54 -12.46
N ASN A 180 -5.38 -6.56 -11.68
CA ASN A 180 -5.10 -6.51 -10.26
C ASN A 180 -5.55 -7.80 -9.56
N ASP A 181 -6.80 -8.22 -9.78
CA ASP A 181 -7.41 -9.31 -9.02
C ASP A 181 -6.88 -10.70 -9.43
N ASN A 182 -6.50 -10.88 -10.71
CA ASN A 182 -6.10 -12.17 -11.25
C ASN A 182 -4.59 -12.35 -11.41
N VAL A 183 -3.80 -11.27 -11.45
CA VAL A 183 -2.35 -11.33 -11.67
C VAL A 183 -1.58 -10.73 -10.49
N ILE A 184 -1.82 -9.46 -10.18
CA ILE A 184 -1.04 -8.74 -9.17
C ILE A 184 -1.35 -9.24 -7.76
N TYR A 185 -2.61 -9.35 -7.41
CA TYR A 185 -3.00 -9.69 -6.04
C TYR A 185 -2.61 -11.11 -5.62
N PRO A 186 -2.81 -12.16 -6.44
CA PRO A 186 -2.31 -13.50 -6.13
C PRO A 186 -0.80 -13.54 -5.93
N ASP A 187 -0.04 -12.81 -6.74
CA ASP A 187 1.42 -12.74 -6.60
C ASP A 187 1.84 -11.98 -5.33
N LYS A 188 1.14 -10.89 -4.97
CA LYS A 188 1.34 -10.21 -3.68
C LYS A 188 1.12 -11.17 -2.50
N VAL A 189 0.07 -11.99 -2.55
CA VAL A 189 -0.21 -13.00 -1.52
C VAL A 189 0.91 -14.03 -1.47
N ARG A 190 1.37 -14.55 -2.62
CA ARG A 190 2.47 -15.52 -2.72
C ARG A 190 3.75 -14.99 -2.05
N ILE A 191 4.17 -13.77 -2.40
CA ILE A 191 5.38 -13.15 -1.86
C ILE A 191 5.24 -12.86 -0.36
N ASN A 192 4.08 -12.41 0.11
CA ASN A 192 3.83 -12.16 1.52
C ASN A 192 3.78 -13.46 2.34
N ARG A 193 3.30 -14.57 1.75
CA ARG A 193 3.41 -15.90 2.37
C ARG A 193 4.86 -16.35 2.46
N TYR A 194 5.65 -16.15 1.40
CA TYR A 194 7.09 -16.43 1.45
C TYR A 194 7.74 -15.64 2.58
N TYR A 195 7.41 -14.36 2.76
CA TYR A 195 7.90 -13.53 3.86
C TYR A 195 7.51 -14.09 5.24
N LEU A 196 6.29 -14.57 5.40
CA LEU A 196 5.85 -15.19 6.66
C LEU A 196 6.72 -16.39 7.04
N HIS A 197 7.01 -17.27 6.07
CA HIS A 197 7.74 -18.52 6.32
C HIS A 197 9.27 -18.35 6.35
N HIS A 198 9.80 -17.30 5.70
CA HIS A 198 11.24 -17.03 5.60
C HIS A 198 11.59 -15.69 6.27
N TYR A 199 10.93 -15.40 7.38
CA TYR A 199 11.14 -14.16 8.13
C TYR A 199 12.61 -13.98 8.53
N SER A 200 13.15 -12.79 8.27
CA SER A 200 14.49 -12.40 8.69
C SER A 200 14.53 -10.90 9.00
N PHE A 201 14.95 -10.56 10.23
CA PHE A 201 15.09 -9.17 10.64
C PHE A 201 16.12 -8.40 9.79
N ARG A 202 17.19 -9.09 9.33
CA ARG A 202 18.16 -8.50 8.39
C ARG A 202 17.48 -8.12 7.06
N LYS A 203 16.58 -8.97 6.56
CA LYS A 203 15.81 -8.70 5.33
C LYS A 203 14.83 -7.54 5.54
N ASP A 204 14.23 -7.40 6.73
CA ASP A 204 13.39 -6.23 7.06
C ASP A 204 14.20 -4.93 6.90
N TRP A 205 15.42 -4.85 7.44
CA TRP A 205 16.30 -3.71 7.26
C TRP A 205 16.64 -3.43 5.79
N GLN A 206 16.96 -4.47 5.02
CA GLN A 206 17.21 -4.32 3.59
C GLN A 206 15.98 -3.74 2.87
N MET A 207 14.77 -4.22 3.16
CA MET A 207 13.53 -3.71 2.57
C MET A 207 13.26 -2.24 2.94
N ILE A 208 13.57 -1.83 4.17
CA ILE A 208 13.49 -0.41 4.58
C ILE A 208 14.44 0.43 3.74
N LEU A 209 15.71 0.02 3.62
CA LEU A 209 16.70 0.74 2.81
C LEU A 209 16.29 0.80 1.33
N CYS A 210 15.80 -0.31 0.77
CA CYS A 210 15.28 -0.34 -0.60
C CYS A 210 14.10 0.61 -0.81
N THR A 211 13.23 0.73 0.18
CA THR A 211 12.11 1.68 0.14
C THR A 211 12.58 3.13 0.19
N VAL A 212 13.51 3.46 1.10
CA VAL A 212 14.01 4.83 1.30
C VAL A 212 14.83 5.31 0.11
N PHE A 213 15.71 4.45 -0.43
CA PHE A 213 16.62 4.81 -1.53
C PHE A 213 16.09 4.46 -2.92
N GLY A 214 14.93 3.83 -3.04
CA GLY A 214 14.35 3.45 -4.32
C GLY A 214 15.13 2.37 -5.08
N ILE A 215 15.96 1.57 -4.39
CA ILE A 215 16.77 0.49 -4.97
C ILE A 215 16.03 -0.85 -4.93
N ASN A 216 16.45 -1.76 -5.79
CA ASN A 216 15.92 -3.12 -5.85
C ASN A 216 16.75 -4.08 -5.02
N MET A 217 16.18 -5.24 -4.67
CA MET A 217 16.88 -6.34 -4.02
C MET A 217 16.37 -7.69 -4.55
N GLU A 218 17.21 -8.71 -4.42
CA GLU A 218 16.76 -10.08 -4.66
C GLU A 218 16.00 -10.64 -3.44
N TYR A 219 14.81 -11.16 -3.71
CA TYR A 219 13.95 -11.77 -2.70
C TYR A 219 13.06 -12.84 -3.31
N ALA A 220 12.93 -13.99 -2.66
CA ALA A 220 12.13 -15.12 -3.14
C ALA A 220 12.49 -15.61 -4.58
N GLY A 221 13.76 -15.44 -5.00
CA GLY A 221 14.22 -15.83 -6.32
C GLY A 221 13.92 -14.84 -7.43
N GLU A 222 13.48 -13.63 -7.09
CA GLU A 222 13.15 -12.57 -8.05
C GLU A 222 13.66 -11.21 -7.57
N VAL A 223 13.76 -10.24 -8.48
CA VAL A 223 14.11 -8.84 -8.18
C VAL A 223 12.84 -8.08 -7.78
N ILE A 224 12.87 -7.48 -6.60
CA ILE A 224 11.77 -6.68 -6.04
C ILE A 224 12.19 -5.26 -5.75
#